data_49cdf158c2d6586c9969c65a0df5f698
#
_entry.id   49cdf158c2d6586c9969c65a0df5f698
#
_cell.length_a   1.000
_cell.length_b   1.000
_cell.length_c   1.000
_cell.angle_alpha   90.00
_cell.angle_beta   90.00
_cell.angle_gamma   90.00
#
_symmetry.space_group_name_H-M   'P 1'
#
loop_
_entity.id
_entity.type
_entity.pdbx_description
1 polymer ?
#
loop_
_entity_poly.entity_id
_entity_poly.type
_entity_poly.pdbx_seq_one_letter_code
_entity_poly.pdbx_strand_id
1 'polypeptide(L)'
;MEKRLRLAPSPTGFFHIGTARTALFNWLYAQKIGGKFLIRIEDTDFLRSKSEYTKNILEGLKWLGLQWDEEPIKQSDRISIHKSYIKKLLECGLAYRCFATEDEISELREEQKKKGLPPKHDNRHRSLSKEEIETFISQGRTSVIRFKIDEKIEIKWVDQIRGEIKWQGKDLGGDLVLSRRAKGYEIGDPLYNLAVVVDDNFMNITHVIRGEDHISNTAKQILIYKALNFNLPTFSHTPLILNSEGRKLSKRDCVTSIDEFKDMGYLPEALSNYMAFLGWSPKTADREILSIEEISKIFDLSDINKAGAKFSWEKLNWINSQYIKNMESIKLSEIMWGYWKDNGWKPPSQEWAYKLATLLRDSLTILKDSIDQSKPFFLIPTIQEEGQDFLENKESKLSLKLILNYLTDQNINKLNKEKAKEIIKEISEMHNIKKGILMKSLRVAFFGSLNGPDLIQSWELFAESKTDRTRIERCL
;
A
#
# COMPACT_ATOMS: atom_id res chain seq x y z
N MET A 1 5.97 24.48 -20.49
CA MET A 1 6.47 24.33 -19.10
C MET A 1 6.45 22.84 -18.78
N GLU A 2 7.51 22.31 -18.19
CA GLU A 2 7.61 20.91 -17.76
C GLU A 2 6.49 20.57 -16.76
N LYS A 3 5.84 19.43 -16.91
CA LYS A 3 4.82 18.96 -15.98
C LYS A 3 5.48 18.32 -14.77
N ARG A 4 5.13 18.76 -13.57
CA ARG A 4 5.76 18.34 -12.32
C ARG A 4 4.70 18.00 -11.27
N LEU A 5 4.75 16.78 -10.80
CA LEU A 5 3.86 16.22 -9.79
C LEU A 5 4.68 15.82 -8.56
N ARG A 6 4.04 15.67 -7.40
CA ARG A 6 4.74 15.27 -6.21
C ARG A 6 3.89 14.38 -5.28
N LEU A 7 4.54 13.44 -4.63
CA LEU A 7 4.07 12.90 -3.35
C LEU A 7 4.67 13.75 -2.23
N ALA A 8 3.86 14.13 -1.24
CA ALA A 8 4.28 14.95 -0.12
C ALA A 8 3.88 14.29 1.22
N PRO A 9 4.51 13.18 1.63
CA PRO A 9 4.14 12.44 2.82
C PRO A 9 4.73 13.08 4.08
N SER A 10 3.94 13.07 5.18
CA SER A 10 4.46 13.36 6.53
C SER A 10 4.96 12.06 7.16
N PRO A 11 6.23 11.96 7.59
CA PRO A 11 6.82 10.73 8.13
C PRO A 11 6.43 10.53 9.61
N THR A 12 5.13 10.43 9.88
CA THR A 12 4.54 10.26 11.24
C THR A 12 4.10 8.83 11.52
N GLY A 13 4.38 7.90 10.61
CA GLY A 13 4.07 6.47 10.69
C GLY A 13 4.56 5.72 9.47
N PHE A 14 4.38 4.39 9.48
CA PHE A 14 4.74 3.52 8.36
C PHE A 14 3.96 3.85 7.09
N PHE A 15 4.54 3.53 5.94
CA PHE A 15 3.99 3.82 4.62
C PHE A 15 2.67 3.07 4.41
N HIS A 16 1.58 3.83 4.41
CA HIS A 16 0.22 3.31 4.42
C HIS A 16 -0.34 3.19 2.99
N ILE A 17 -1.19 2.18 2.74
CA ILE A 17 -1.80 1.93 1.42
C ILE A 17 -2.52 3.17 0.85
N GLY A 18 -3.11 4.03 1.68
CA GLY A 18 -3.74 5.27 1.23
C GLY A 18 -2.73 6.27 0.64
N THR A 19 -1.57 6.41 1.29
CA THR A 19 -0.47 7.25 0.80
C THR A 19 0.20 6.61 -0.42
N ALA A 20 0.34 5.28 -0.43
CA ALA A 20 0.88 4.51 -1.55
C ALA A 20 0.00 4.64 -2.81
N ARG A 21 -1.34 4.58 -2.67
CA ARG A 21 -2.25 4.83 -3.80
C ARG A 21 -2.13 6.26 -4.32
N THR A 22 -1.99 7.23 -3.43
CA THR A 22 -1.77 8.63 -3.84
C THR A 22 -0.45 8.78 -4.59
N ALA A 23 0.62 8.11 -4.14
CA ALA A 23 1.90 8.05 -4.84
C ALA A 23 1.74 7.45 -6.24
N LEU A 24 1.08 6.29 -6.32
CA LEU A 24 0.80 5.59 -7.56
C LEU A 24 0.05 6.48 -8.57
N PHE A 25 -1.01 7.17 -8.14
CA PHE A 25 -1.78 8.06 -9.03
C PHE A 25 -0.96 9.26 -9.52
N ASN A 26 -0.10 9.85 -8.67
CA ASN A 26 0.85 10.88 -9.10
C ASN A 26 1.84 10.33 -10.13
N TRP A 27 2.42 9.15 -9.87
CA TRP A 27 3.36 8.50 -10.76
C TRP A 27 2.72 8.14 -12.11
N LEU A 28 1.56 7.47 -12.09
CA LEU A 28 0.82 7.08 -13.30
C LEU A 28 0.47 8.30 -14.17
N TYR A 29 -0.01 9.36 -13.54
CA TYR A 29 -0.35 10.58 -14.27
C TYR A 29 0.88 11.29 -14.80
N ALA A 30 1.99 11.32 -14.04
CA ALA A 30 3.26 11.85 -14.52
C ALA A 30 3.74 11.09 -15.77
N GLN A 31 3.74 9.76 -15.74
CA GLN A 31 4.09 8.95 -16.93
C GLN A 31 3.17 9.25 -18.10
N LYS A 32 1.86 9.32 -17.88
CA LYS A 32 0.85 9.60 -18.92
C LYS A 32 1.12 10.90 -19.68
N ILE A 33 1.50 11.96 -18.94
CA ILE A 33 1.65 13.32 -19.53
C ILE A 33 3.10 13.68 -19.84
N GLY A 34 4.04 12.73 -19.74
CA GLY A 34 5.48 12.97 -19.93
C GLY A 34 6.05 14.00 -18.94
N GLY A 35 5.59 13.95 -17.70
CA GLY A 35 6.02 14.84 -16.61
C GLY A 35 6.98 14.16 -15.65
N LYS A 36 7.38 14.87 -14.60
CA LYS A 36 8.24 14.39 -13.51
C LYS A 36 7.42 14.04 -12.27
N PHE A 37 7.79 12.96 -11.59
CA PHE A 37 7.28 12.58 -10.28
C PHE A 37 8.34 12.86 -9.21
N LEU A 38 8.01 13.68 -8.22
CA LEU A 38 8.91 14.20 -7.20
C LEU A 38 8.46 13.77 -5.79
N ILE A 39 9.39 13.82 -4.85
CA ILE A 39 9.11 13.52 -3.44
C ILE A 39 9.47 14.73 -2.57
N ARG A 40 8.54 15.12 -1.69
CA ARG A 40 8.80 16.06 -0.61
C ARG A 40 8.41 15.46 0.72
N ILE A 41 9.33 15.39 1.65
CA ILE A 41 9.09 14.90 3.01
C ILE A 41 8.61 16.08 3.88
N GLU A 42 7.38 15.98 4.39
CA GLU A 42 6.76 17.02 5.21
C GLU A 42 6.96 16.70 6.71
N ASP A 43 8.18 16.97 7.18
CA ASP A 43 8.68 16.62 8.53
C ASP A 43 8.70 17.81 9.50
N THR A 44 7.86 18.82 9.29
CA THR A 44 7.74 20.01 10.15
C THR A 44 7.10 19.71 11.51
N ASP A 45 6.52 18.54 11.72
CA ASP A 45 6.08 18.06 13.01
C ASP A 45 7.18 17.22 13.66
N PHE A 46 8.16 17.87 14.27
CA PHE A 46 9.33 17.23 14.86
C PHE A 46 9.01 16.22 15.97
N LEU A 47 7.87 16.35 16.64
CA LEU A 47 7.47 15.42 17.71
C LEU A 47 7.03 14.07 17.18
N ARG A 48 6.40 14.04 16.01
CA ARG A 48 5.87 12.81 15.40
C ARG A 48 6.69 12.30 14.23
N SER A 49 7.50 13.17 13.60
CA SER A 49 8.31 12.79 12.45
C SER A 49 9.56 12.02 12.89
N LYS A 50 9.84 10.89 12.22
CA LYS A 50 11.01 10.07 12.50
C LYS A 50 11.71 9.68 11.19
N SER A 51 13.04 9.61 11.24
CA SER A 51 13.86 9.20 10.10
C SER A 51 13.57 7.78 9.62
N GLU A 52 13.21 6.87 10.53
CA GLU A 52 12.81 5.51 10.21
C GLU A 52 11.57 5.47 9.29
N TYR A 53 10.59 6.35 9.52
CA TYR A 53 9.39 6.43 8.67
C TYR A 53 9.71 7.05 7.30
N THR A 54 10.64 8.02 7.24
CA THR A 54 11.13 8.54 5.95
C THR A 54 11.77 7.43 5.13
N LYS A 55 12.66 6.64 5.74
CA LYS A 55 13.31 5.51 5.09
C LYS A 55 12.28 4.48 4.61
N ASN A 56 11.33 4.12 5.47
CA ASN A 56 10.26 3.19 5.16
C ASN A 56 9.40 3.64 3.96
N ILE A 57 9.04 4.92 3.89
CA ILE A 57 8.30 5.47 2.75
C ILE A 57 9.09 5.32 1.45
N LEU A 58 10.38 5.69 1.46
CA LEU A 58 11.22 5.62 0.25
C LEU A 58 11.48 4.16 -0.18
N GLU A 59 11.69 3.25 0.77
CA GLU A 59 11.86 1.81 0.49
C GLU A 59 10.56 1.21 -0.05
N GLY A 60 9.41 1.56 0.52
CA GLY A 60 8.11 1.11 0.04
C GLY A 60 7.79 1.61 -1.37
N LEU A 61 8.12 2.86 -1.71
CA LEU A 61 7.99 3.39 -3.06
C LEU A 61 8.87 2.61 -4.05
N LYS A 62 10.14 2.33 -3.70
CA LYS A 62 11.04 1.51 -4.53
C LYS A 62 10.50 0.10 -4.73
N TRP A 63 9.99 -0.52 -3.66
CA TRP A 63 9.41 -1.86 -3.73
C TRP A 63 8.19 -1.91 -4.66
N LEU A 64 7.34 -0.86 -4.66
CA LEU A 64 6.21 -0.74 -5.58
C LEU A 64 6.62 -0.38 -7.03
N GLY A 65 7.91 -0.16 -7.32
CA GLY A 65 8.40 0.26 -8.63
C GLY A 65 8.18 1.75 -8.94
N LEU A 66 7.79 2.56 -7.97
CA LEU A 66 7.50 3.99 -8.14
C LEU A 66 8.80 4.82 -8.00
N GLN A 67 9.58 4.89 -9.06
CA GLN A 67 10.79 5.70 -9.11
C GLN A 67 10.45 7.19 -9.24
N TRP A 68 11.25 8.04 -8.63
CA TRP A 68 11.12 9.49 -8.70
C TRP A 68 12.33 10.13 -9.40
N ASP A 69 12.12 11.35 -9.96
CA ASP A 69 13.04 11.92 -10.92
C ASP A 69 14.13 12.83 -10.31
N GLU A 70 13.95 13.33 -9.09
CA GLU A 70 14.89 14.25 -8.43
C GLU A 70 15.10 13.88 -6.96
N GLU A 71 16.18 14.33 -6.33
CA GLU A 71 16.42 14.06 -4.90
C GLU A 71 15.27 14.56 -4.02
N PRO A 72 14.81 13.75 -3.05
CA PRO A 72 13.73 14.13 -2.14
C PRO A 72 14.08 15.39 -1.33
N ILE A 73 13.16 16.33 -1.29
CA ILE A 73 13.29 17.57 -0.49
C ILE A 73 12.67 17.35 0.88
N LYS A 74 13.35 17.80 1.95
CA LYS A 74 12.79 17.84 3.31
C LYS A 74 12.37 19.25 3.68
N GLN A 75 11.19 19.39 4.27
CA GLN A 75 10.69 20.70 4.71
C GLN A 75 11.49 21.25 5.90
N SER A 76 11.99 20.39 6.78
CA SER A 76 12.84 20.78 7.91
C SER A 76 14.10 21.55 7.48
N ASP A 77 14.67 21.25 6.31
CA ASP A 77 15.86 21.92 5.79
C ASP A 77 15.54 23.33 5.25
N ARG A 78 14.26 23.69 5.15
CA ARG A 78 13.79 24.91 4.47
C ARG A 78 13.06 25.90 5.38
N ILE A 79 13.11 25.71 6.69
CA ILE A 79 12.40 26.50 7.70
C ILE A 79 12.73 28.00 7.57
N SER A 80 14.01 28.35 7.36
CA SER A 80 14.45 29.74 7.17
C SER A 80 13.79 30.40 5.97
N ILE A 81 13.63 29.65 4.89
CA ILE A 81 12.95 30.13 3.65
C ILE A 81 11.47 30.36 3.94
N HIS A 82 10.81 29.41 4.60
CA HIS A 82 9.40 29.56 4.98
C HIS A 82 9.19 30.79 5.89
N LYS A 83 10.07 31.01 6.88
CA LYS A 83 10.03 32.19 7.75
C LYS A 83 10.21 33.50 6.98
N SER A 84 11.04 33.52 5.92
CA SER A 84 11.20 34.71 5.07
C SER A 84 9.91 35.09 4.34
N TYR A 85 9.13 34.10 3.87
CA TYR A 85 7.82 34.34 3.27
C TYR A 85 6.76 34.79 4.28
N ILE A 86 6.79 34.28 5.52
CA ILE A 86 5.94 34.80 6.60
C ILE A 86 6.28 36.26 6.87
N LYS A 87 7.57 36.61 6.94
CA LYS A 87 8.04 37.99 7.12
C LYS A 87 7.52 38.90 5.99
N LYS A 88 7.63 38.44 4.75
CA LYS A 88 7.10 39.18 3.58
C LYS A 88 5.59 39.43 3.71
N LEU A 89 4.80 38.46 4.13
CA LEU A 89 3.36 38.62 4.34
C LEU A 89 3.04 39.63 5.48
N LEU A 90 3.86 39.67 6.55
CA LEU A 90 3.75 40.67 7.61
C LEU A 90 4.06 42.08 7.08
N GLU A 91 5.14 42.24 6.34
CA GLU A 91 5.57 43.52 5.76
C GLU A 91 4.55 44.08 4.76
N CYS A 92 3.89 43.22 3.99
CA CYS A 92 2.80 43.60 3.09
C CYS A 92 1.46 43.84 3.80
N GLY A 93 1.39 43.70 5.13
CA GLY A 93 0.15 43.86 5.90
C GLY A 93 -0.90 42.80 5.66
N LEU A 94 -0.55 41.69 4.97
CA LEU A 94 -1.42 40.53 4.72
C LEU A 94 -1.44 39.51 5.86
N ALA A 95 -0.53 39.65 6.82
CA ALA A 95 -0.48 38.85 8.04
C ALA A 95 -0.29 39.77 9.26
N TYR A 96 -0.49 39.22 10.45
CA TYR A 96 -0.34 39.95 11.71
C TYR A 96 0.03 39.00 12.87
N ARG A 97 0.54 39.62 13.97
CA ARG A 97 0.84 38.90 15.22
C ARG A 97 -0.42 38.73 16.04
N CYS A 98 -0.70 37.52 16.47
CA CYS A 98 -1.82 37.20 17.36
C CYS A 98 -1.29 36.66 18.69
N PHE A 99 -1.56 37.38 19.77
CA PHE A 99 -1.11 37.09 21.14
C PHE A 99 -2.17 36.33 21.97
N ALA A 100 -3.30 35.93 21.36
CA ALA A 100 -4.32 35.15 22.04
C ALA A 100 -3.72 33.87 22.64
N THR A 101 -3.93 33.67 23.95
CA THR A 101 -3.45 32.48 24.67
C THR A 101 -4.27 31.24 24.34
N GLU A 102 -3.82 30.08 24.78
CA GLU A 102 -4.57 28.84 24.58
C GLU A 102 -5.87 28.84 25.36
N ASP A 103 -5.84 29.41 26.58
CA ASP A 103 -7.02 29.56 27.45
C ASP A 103 -8.05 30.46 26.77
N GLU A 104 -7.65 31.68 26.31
CA GLU A 104 -8.53 32.59 25.58
C GLU A 104 -9.17 31.96 24.34
N ILE A 105 -8.43 31.09 23.61
CA ILE A 105 -8.97 30.37 22.48
C ILE A 105 -9.91 29.25 22.91
N SER A 106 -9.62 28.57 24.02
CA SER A 106 -10.46 27.53 24.58
C SER A 106 -11.80 28.07 25.03
N GLU A 107 -11.78 29.19 25.80
CA GLU A 107 -12.97 29.89 26.24
C GLU A 107 -13.86 30.31 25.04
N LEU A 108 -13.24 30.92 24.02
CA LEU A 108 -13.96 31.28 22.79
C LEU A 108 -14.67 30.10 22.13
N ARG A 109 -13.97 28.94 22.07
CA ARG A 109 -14.55 27.71 21.49
C ARG A 109 -15.71 27.17 22.32
N GLU A 110 -15.59 27.21 23.65
CA GLU A 110 -16.67 26.77 24.52
C GLU A 110 -17.91 27.66 24.41
N GLU A 111 -17.72 28.99 24.35
CA GLU A 111 -18.82 29.92 24.10
C GLU A 111 -19.52 29.66 22.77
N GLN A 112 -18.73 29.46 21.71
CA GLN A 112 -19.28 29.14 20.37
C GLN A 112 -20.05 27.82 20.42
N LYS A 113 -19.52 26.80 21.08
CA LYS A 113 -20.19 25.51 21.27
C LYS A 113 -21.52 25.66 22.03
N LYS A 114 -21.55 26.45 23.12
CA LYS A 114 -22.78 26.73 23.86
C LYS A 114 -23.84 27.44 23.02
N LYS A 115 -23.40 28.26 22.03
CA LYS A 115 -24.26 28.99 21.10
C LYS A 115 -24.60 28.18 19.83
N GLY A 116 -24.15 26.93 19.70
CA GLY A 116 -24.34 26.10 18.50
C GLY A 116 -23.62 26.61 17.26
N LEU A 117 -22.57 27.44 17.43
CA LEU A 117 -21.80 28.02 16.34
C LEU A 117 -20.58 27.15 16.01
N PRO A 118 -20.16 27.08 14.73
CA PRO A 118 -18.93 26.40 14.38
C PRO A 118 -17.69 27.12 14.97
N PRO A 119 -16.61 26.36 15.30
CA PRO A 119 -15.39 26.94 15.83
C PRO A 119 -14.76 27.94 14.84
N LYS A 120 -14.64 29.19 15.23
CA LYS A 120 -14.07 30.27 14.43
C LYS A 120 -13.21 31.20 15.30
N HIS A 121 -12.02 31.55 14.85
CA HIS A 121 -11.22 32.56 15.52
C HIS A 121 -11.81 33.95 15.27
N ASP A 122 -11.90 34.78 16.32
CA ASP A 122 -12.55 36.08 16.29
C ASP A 122 -11.69 37.21 15.70
N ASN A 123 -10.43 36.90 15.35
CA ASN A 123 -9.47 37.81 14.73
C ASN A 123 -9.13 39.05 15.60
N ARG A 124 -9.29 38.93 16.95
CA ARG A 124 -9.20 40.03 17.94
C ARG A 124 -7.93 40.89 17.85
N HIS A 125 -6.82 40.34 17.32
CA HIS A 125 -5.55 41.06 17.23
C HIS A 125 -5.22 41.55 15.82
N ARG A 126 -6.17 41.57 14.90
CA ARG A 126 -5.96 41.87 13.47
C ARG A 126 -5.50 43.31 13.23
N SER A 127 -5.86 44.25 14.13
CA SER A 127 -5.67 45.69 13.97
C SER A 127 -4.88 46.31 15.11
N LEU A 128 -4.03 45.54 15.82
CA LEU A 128 -3.19 46.05 16.89
C LEU A 128 -2.24 47.15 16.37
N SER A 129 -2.11 48.23 17.16
CA SER A 129 -1.07 49.25 16.95
C SER A 129 0.31 48.71 17.34
N LYS A 130 1.35 49.42 16.96
CA LYS A 130 2.74 49.06 17.35
C LYS A 130 2.91 49.09 18.88
N GLU A 131 2.32 50.08 19.54
CA GLU A 131 2.38 50.26 21.00
C GLU A 131 1.68 49.09 21.72
N GLU A 132 0.54 48.63 21.21
CA GLU A 132 -0.17 47.47 21.76
C GLU A 132 0.64 46.18 21.54
N ILE A 133 1.29 46.00 20.41
CA ILE A 133 2.19 44.87 20.14
C ILE A 133 3.35 44.89 21.13
N GLU A 134 4.01 46.06 21.34
CA GLU A 134 5.10 46.18 22.29
C GLU A 134 4.64 45.90 23.74
N THR A 135 3.43 46.33 24.11
CA THR A 135 2.83 46.04 25.38
C THR A 135 2.67 44.51 25.59
N PHE A 136 2.13 43.79 24.64
CA PHE A 136 2.01 42.33 24.74
C PHE A 136 3.38 41.65 24.81
N ILE A 137 4.37 42.11 24.05
CA ILE A 137 5.74 41.58 24.08
C ILE A 137 6.38 41.84 25.46
N SER A 138 6.25 43.05 26.01
CA SER A 138 6.81 43.42 27.34
C SER A 138 6.17 42.61 28.48
N GLN A 139 4.91 42.22 28.33
CA GLN A 139 4.21 41.28 29.20
C GLN A 139 4.68 39.81 29.05
N GLY A 140 5.64 39.54 28.18
CA GLY A 140 6.15 38.19 27.92
C GLY A 140 5.20 37.28 27.14
N ARG A 141 4.14 37.81 26.54
CA ARG A 141 3.21 37.01 25.71
C ARG A 141 3.88 36.53 24.43
N THR A 142 3.70 35.27 24.13
CA THR A 142 4.11 34.69 22.85
C THR A 142 3.05 34.94 21.77
N SER A 143 3.46 35.04 20.51
CA SER A 143 2.55 35.24 19.39
C SER A 143 2.64 34.14 18.34
N VAL A 144 1.55 33.89 17.64
CA VAL A 144 1.52 33.21 16.34
C VAL A 144 1.35 34.25 15.23
N ILE A 145 1.75 33.89 14.02
CA ILE A 145 1.46 34.73 12.86
C ILE A 145 0.19 34.21 12.18
N ARG A 146 -0.76 35.10 11.90
CA ARG A 146 -2.00 34.78 11.19
C ARG A 146 -2.07 35.53 9.85
N PHE A 147 -2.48 34.82 8.82
CA PHE A 147 -2.81 35.36 7.51
C PHE A 147 -4.24 35.90 7.52
N LYS A 148 -4.43 37.12 7.05
CA LYS A 148 -5.73 37.78 6.98
C LYS A 148 -6.58 37.20 5.88
N ILE A 149 -7.77 36.70 6.20
CA ILE A 149 -8.75 36.19 5.25
C ILE A 149 -9.90 37.19 5.15
N ASP A 150 -10.19 37.65 3.95
CA ASP A 150 -11.42 38.39 3.71
C ASP A 150 -12.61 37.46 3.74
N GLU A 151 -13.53 37.69 4.69
CA GLU A 151 -14.71 36.83 4.87
C GLU A 151 -15.67 36.85 3.68
N LYS A 152 -15.63 37.91 2.88
CA LYS A 152 -16.49 38.08 1.70
C LYS A 152 -15.92 37.46 0.43
N ILE A 153 -14.65 37.04 0.46
CA ILE A 153 -13.99 36.50 -0.73
C ILE A 153 -14.60 35.15 -1.13
N GLU A 154 -14.91 35.01 -2.40
CA GLU A 154 -15.20 33.71 -3.01
C GLU A 154 -13.90 33.07 -3.49
N ILE A 155 -13.66 31.83 -3.06
CA ILE A 155 -12.54 31.01 -3.48
C ILE A 155 -13.10 29.90 -4.37
N LYS A 156 -12.69 29.93 -5.64
CA LYS A 156 -13.19 29.01 -6.65
C LYS A 156 -12.03 28.37 -7.41
N TRP A 157 -12.13 27.06 -7.66
CA TRP A 157 -11.24 26.33 -8.56
C TRP A 157 -11.96 25.18 -9.23
N VAL A 158 -11.39 24.68 -10.33
CA VAL A 158 -11.85 23.46 -10.99
C VAL A 158 -10.93 22.33 -10.58
N ASP A 159 -11.47 21.38 -9.84
CA ASP A 159 -10.78 20.14 -9.48
C ASP A 159 -10.99 19.12 -10.60
N GLN A 160 -9.93 18.44 -11.03
CA GLN A 160 -10.02 17.53 -12.18
C GLN A 160 -10.86 16.29 -11.91
N ILE A 161 -11.03 15.90 -10.63
CA ILE A 161 -11.84 14.75 -10.23
C ILE A 161 -13.22 15.21 -9.73
N ARG A 162 -13.25 16.25 -8.87
CA ARG A 162 -14.45 16.69 -8.18
C ARG A 162 -15.30 17.68 -8.99
N GLY A 163 -14.71 18.31 -9.99
CA GLY A 163 -15.32 19.40 -10.74
C GLY A 163 -15.21 20.75 -10.03
N GLU A 164 -16.13 21.66 -10.26
CA GLU A 164 -16.10 22.99 -9.65
C GLU A 164 -16.31 22.93 -8.14
N ILE A 165 -15.40 23.53 -7.38
CA ILE A 165 -15.46 23.65 -5.92
C ILE A 165 -15.44 25.14 -5.56
N LYS A 166 -16.35 25.55 -4.64
CA LYS A 166 -16.50 26.92 -4.16
C LYS A 166 -16.47 26.97 -2.64
N TRP A 167 -15.78 27.95 -2.09
CA TRP A 167 -15.72 28.27 -0.66
C TRP A 167 -15.90 29.75 -0.44
N GLN A 168 -16.47 30.12 0.69
CA GLN A 168 -16.50 31.51 1.14
C GLN A 168 -15.43 31.72 2.22
N GLY A 169 -14.78 32.87 2.23
CA GLY A 169 -13.76 33.19 3.23
C GLY A 169 -14.25 33.01 4.69
N LYS A 170 -15.52 33.35 4.95
CA LYS A 170 -16.17 33.18 6.26
C LYS A 170 -16.21 31.73 6.76
N ASP A 171 -16.17 30.74 5.84
CA ASP A 171 -16.29 29.31 6.15
C ASP A 171 -14.93 28.66 6.48
N LEU A 172 -13.82 29.42 6.40
CA LEU A 172 -12.47 28.92 6.64
C LEU A 172 -12.04 28.91 8.12
N GLY A 173 -12.94 29.29 9.04
CA GLY A 173 -12.69 29.23 10.49
C GLY A 173 -11.88 30.41 11.06
N GLY A 174 -11.92 31.58 10.37
CA GLY A 174 -11.16 32.79 10.70
C GLY A 174 -9.76 32.83 10.07
N ASP A 175 -8.95 33.80 10.49
CA ASP A 175 -7.61 34.02 9.93
C ASP A 175 -6.68 32.80 10.17
N LEU A 176 -5.98 32.41 9.11
CA LEU A 176 -5.17 31.20 9.08
C LEU A 176 -3.88 31.35 9.87
N VAL A 177 -3.57 30.46 10.77
CA VAL A 177 -2.28 30.41 11.46
C VAL A 177 -1.19 29.93 10.49
N LEU A 178 -0.11 30.71 10.38
CA LEU A 178 1.03 30.44 9.50
C LEU A 178 2.23 29.86 10.24
N SER A 179 2.40 30.18 11.55
CA SER A 179 3.55 29.76 12.34
C SER A 179 3.16 29.27 13.73
N ARG A 180 4.02 28.45 14.33
CA ARG A 180 3.97 28.15 15.75
C ARG A 180 4.19 29.41 16.59
N ARG A 181 3.94 29.35 17.89
CA ARG A 181 4.19 30.44 18.83
C ARG A 181 5.68 30.75 18.93
N ALA A 182 6.02 32.05 19.05
CA ALA A 182 7.37 32.52 19.31
C ALA A 182 7.34 33.74 20.26
N LYS A 183 8.49 34.02 20.90
CA LYS A 183 8.67 35.15 21.80
C LYS A 183 9.03 36.43 21.03
N GLY A 184 8.66 37.55 21.57
CA GLY A 184 9.04 38.84 21.01
C GLY A 184 8.66 39.03 19.55
N TYR A 185 9.62 39.48 18.77
CA TYR A 185 9.47 39.67 17.31
C TYR A 185 9.89 38.43 16.49
N GLU A 186 10.27 37.33 17.12
CA GLU A 186 10.61 36.12 16.39
C GLU A 186 9.40 35.56 15.62
N ILE A 187 9.70 34.86 14.53
CA ILE A 187 8.73 34.10 13.76
C ILE A 187 8.94 32.62 14.10
N GLY A 188 7.90 32.00 14.64
CA GLY A 188 7.92 30.58 14.97
C GLY A 188 8.00 29.71 13.70
N ASP A 189 8.19 28.39 13.92
CA ASP A 189 8.29 27.46 12.80
C ASP A 189 7.01 27.44 11.98
N PRO A 190 7.13 27.28 10.65
CA PRO A 190 6.01 27.34 9.73
C PRO A 190 5.02 26.20 9.96
N LEU A 191 3.76 26.47 9.67
CA LEU A 191 2.73 25.46 9.66
C LEU A 191 2.40 24.99 8.22
N TYR A 192 1.77 23.84 8.13
CA TYR A 192 1.51 23.04 6.94
C TYR A 192 1.11 23.87 5.71
N ASN A 193 0.05 24.67 5.79
CA ASN A 193 -0.50 25.33 4.59
C ASN A 193 0.47 26.32 3.94
N LEU A 194 1.29 27.03 4.72
CA LEU A 194 2.30 27.93 4.16
C LEU A 194 3.47 27.15 3.58
N ALA A 195 4.01 26.19 4.35
CA ALA A 195 5.17 25.39 3.93
C ALA A 195 4.91 24.68 2.60
N VAL A 196 3.74 24.07 2.45
CA VAL A 196 3.32 23.41 1.19
C VAL A 196 3.33 24.38 0.02
N VAL A 197 2.72 25.57 0.16
CA VAL A 197 2.64 26.54 -0.93
C VAL A 197 4.02 27.05 -1.35
N VAL A 198 4.87 27.36 -0.38
CA VAL A 198 6.24 27.84 -0.65
C VAL A 198 7.06 26.77 -1.36
N ASP A 199 6.94 25.52 -0.92
CA ASP A 199 7.73 24.43 -1.49
C ASP A 199 7.16 23.92 -2.82
N ASP A 200 5.84 23.88 -3.00
CA ASP A 200 5.24 23.58 -4.31
C ASP A 200 5.67 24.62 -5.36
N ASN A 201 5.74 25.92 -4.99
CA ASN A 201 6.26 26.96 -5.87
C ASN A 201 7.75 26.77 -6.17
N PHE A 202 8.58 26.49 -5.16
CA PHE A 202 10.01 26.26 -5.34
C PHE A 202 10.29 25.05 -6.25
N MET A 203 9.54 23.96 -6.06
CA MET A 203 9.64 22.73 -6.86
C MET A 203 8.99 22.90 -8.24
N ASN A 204 8.40 24.05 -8.56
CA ASN A 204 7.64 24.31 -9.79
C ASN A 204 6.53 23.27 -10.03
N ILE A 205 5.82 22.88 -8.97
CA ILE A 205 4.75 21.91 -9.05
C ILE A 205 3.59 22.47 -9.89
N THR A 206 3.22 21.71 -10.91
CA THR A 206 2.14 22.07 -11.83
C THR A 206 0.83 21.34 -11.54
N HIS A 207 0.89 20.17 -10.91
CA HIS A 207 -0.27 19.35 -10.58
C HIS A 207 -0.16 18.80 -9.15
N VAL A 208 -1.24 18.90 -8.41
CA VAL A 208 -1.38 18.45 -7.02
C VAL A 208 -2.45 17.39 -6.98
N ILE A 209 -2.06 16.11 -6.93
CA ILE A 209 -2.96 14.97 -6.71
C ILE A 209 -2.80 14.52 -5.26
N ARG A 210 -3.90 14.52 -4.48
CA ARG A 210 -3.89 14.16 -3.05
C ARG A 210 -5.26 13.72 -2.55
N GLY A 211 -5.37 13.25 -1.32
CA GLY A 211 -6.65 12.86 -0.72
C GLY A 211 -7.63 14.01 -0.57
N GLU A 212 -8.92 13.71 -0.66
CA GLU A 212 -10.02 14.67 -0.52
C GLU A 212 -10.12 15.32 0.86
N ASP A 213 -9.52 14.73 1.89
CA ASP A 213 -9.39 15.31 3.21
C ASP A 213 -8.61 16.64 3.22
N HIS A 214 -7.91 16.95 2.14
CA HIS A 214 -7.21 18.22 1.92
C HIS A 214 -8.01 19.29 1.16
N ILE A 215 -9.26 19.08 0.78
CA ILE A 215 -10.07 20.07 0.02
C ILE A 215 -10.15 21.42 0.75
N SER A 216 -10.41 21.41 2.05
CA SER A 216 -10.45 22.62 2.87
C SER A 216 -9.10 23.33 2.98
N ASN A 217 -7.99 22.56 2.92
CA ASN A 217 -6.65 23.15 2.87
C ASN A 217 -6.37 23.79 1.52
N THR A 218 -6.90 23.26 0.41
CA THR A 218 -6.76 23.84 -0.93
C THR A 218 -7.32 25.26 -0.98
N ALA A 219 -8.50 25.50 -0.41
CA ALA A 219 -9.08 26.84 -0.34
C ALA A 219 -8.14 27.84 0.39
N LYS A 220 -7.54 27.44 1.51
CA LYS A 220 -6.58 28.25 2.27
C LYS A 220 -5.28 28.47 1.50
N GLN A 221 -4.78 27.42 0.84
CA GLN A 221 -3.54 27.49 0.05
C GLN A 221 -3.69 28.38 -1.17
N ILE A 222 -4.82 28.36 -1.85
CA ILE A 222 -5.12 29.28 -2.98
C ILE A 222 -4.99 30.73 -2.55
N LEU A 223 -5.44 31.10 -1.35
CA LEU A 223 -5.28 32.46 -0.84
C LEU A 223 -3.82 32.83 -0.62
N ILE A 224 -3.00 31.90 -0.11
CA ILE A 224 -1.56 32.11 0.09
C ILE A 224 -0.85 32.23 -1.28
N TYR A 225 -1.16 31.35 -2.26
CA TYR A 225 -0.63 31.45 -3.63
C TYR A 225 -0.88 32.84 -4.23
N LYS A 226 -2.12 33.31 -4.12
CA LYS A 226 -2.51 34.64 -4.62
C LYS A 226 -1.75 35.77 -3.89
N ALA A 227 -1.66 35.69 -2.55
CA ALA A 227 -0.98 36.71 -1.74
C ALA A 227 0.52 36.81 -2.02
N LEU A 228 1.15 35.68 -2.38
CA LEU A 228 2.57 35.61 -2.73
C LEU A 228 2.83 35.82 -4.23
N ASN A 229 1.78 35.98 -5.03
CA ASN A 229 1.83 36.08 -6.49
C ASN A 229 2.51 34.87 -7.16
N PHE A 230 2.18 33.66 -6.65
CA PHE A 230 2.64 32.39 -7.18
C PHE A 230 1.65 31.80 -8.18
N ASN A 231 2.15 31.01 -9.14
CA ASN A 231 1.30 30.28 -10.07
C ASN A 231 0.52 29.18 -9.35
N LEU A 232 -0.78 29.12 -9.61
CA LEU A 232 -1.61 28.06 -9.06
C LEU A 232 -1.38 26.74 -9.80
N PRO A 233 -1.11 25.62 -9.09
CA PRO A 233 -1.14 24.31 -9.71
C PRO A 233 -2.58 23.87 -10.02
N THR A 234 -2.71 22.89 -10.89
CA THR A 234 -3.97 22.18 -11.08
C THR A 234 -4.19 21.21 -9.91
N PHE A 235 -5.38 21.23 -9.31
CA PHE A 235 -5.72 20.37 -8.16
C PHE A 235 -6.58 19.18 -8.58
N SER A 236 -6.36 18.06 -7.93
CA SER A 236 -7.11 16.81 -8.09
C SER A 236 -7.23 16.10 -6.74
N HIS A 237 -8.44 15.96 -6.22
CA HIS A 237 -8.69 15.36 -4.91
C HIS A 237 -9.29 13.96 -5.06
N THR A 238 -8.48 12.95 -4.77
CA THR A 238 -8.86 11.53 -4.85
C THR A 238 -9.75 11.14 -3.68
N PRO A 239 -10.73 10.24 -3.88
CA PRO A 239 -11.58 9.76 -2.81
C PRO A 239 -10.79 8.93 -1.79
N LEU A 240 -11.33 8.80 -0.58
CA LEU A 240 -10.74 7.96 0.48
C LEU A 240 -10.87 6.48 0.13
N ILE A 241 -9.96 5.66 0.68
CA ILE A 241 -10.14 4.22 0.76
C ILE A 241 -11.01 3.94 1.99
N LEU A 242 -12.06 3.15 1.79
CA LEU A 242 -13.03 2.81 2.80
C LEU A 242 -12.88 1.34 3.21
N ASN A 243 -13.25 1.02 4.44
CA ASN A 243 -13.44 -0.36 4.89
C ASN A 243 -14.79 -0.91 4.38
N SER A 244 -15.10 -2.17 4.72
CA SER A 244 -16.37 -2.83 4.35
C SER A 244 -17.62 -2.07 4.84
N GLU A 245 -17.49 -1.37 5.98
CA GLU A 245 -18.58 -0.58 6.60
C GLU A 245 -18.73 0.82 5.97
N GLY A 246 -17.87 1.19 5.01
CA GLY A 246 -17.91 2.50 4.36
C GLY A 246 -17.23 3.63 5.16
N ARG A 247 -16.45 3.31 6.20
CA ARG A 247 -15.63 4.27 6.95
C ARG A 247 -14.22 4.33 6.37
N LYS A 248 -13.50 5.43 6.61
CA LYS A 248 -12.09 5.56 6.20
C LYS A 248 -11.28 4.38 6.75
N LEU A 249 -10.57 3.69 5.85
CA LEU A 249 -9.71 2.57 6.20
C LEU A 249 -8.64 3.01 7.21
N SER A 250 -8.49 2.27 8.29
CA SER A 250 -7.56 2.56 9.37
C SER A 250 -6.84 1.29 9.84
N LYS A 251 -5.76 1.46 10.62
CA LYS A 251 -4.99 0.34 11.21
C LYS A 251 -5.84 -0.60 12.10
N ARG A 252 -7.00 -0.15 12.56
CA ARG A 252 -7.91 -0.96 13.38
C ARG A 252 -8.76 -1.93 12.53
N ASP A 253 -8.90 -1.62 11.25
CA ASP A 253 -9.75 -2.39 10.34
C ASP A 253 -9.00 -3.58 9.71
N CYS A 254 -7.70 -3.42 9.43
CA CYS A 254 -6.86 -4.46 8.81
C CYS A 254 -5.39 -4.03 8.69
N VAL A 255 -4.57 -4.90 8.11
CA VAL A 255 -3.25 -4.58 7.58
C VAL A 255 -3.35 -3.39 6.63
N THR A 256 -2.52 -2.38 6.85
CA THR A 256 -2.57 -1.14 6.06
C THR A 256 -1.20 -0.63 5.61
N SER A 257 -0.11 -1.13 6.21
CA SER A 257 1.24 -0.72 5.82
C SER A 257 1.75 -1.57 4.65
N ILE A 258 2.54 -0.96 3.77
CA ILE A 258 3.10 -1.63 2.60
C ILE A 258 4.04 -2.77 3.00
N ASP A 259 4.80 -2.62 4.08
CA ASP A 259 5.66 -3.69 4.59
C ASP A 259 4.87 -4.93 5.02
N GLU A 260 3.72 -4.73 5.69
CA GLU A 260 2.87 -5.85 6.08
C GLU A 260 2.37 -6.65 4.86
N PHE A 261 1.98 -5.97 3.76
CA PHE A 261 1.62 -6.66 2.51
C PHE A 261 2.81 -7.43 1.92
N LYS A 262 3.99 -6.83 1.91
CA LYS A 262 5.23 -7.48 1.49
C LYS A 262 5.53 -8.71 2.34
N ASP A 263 5.43 -8.57 3.67
CA ASP A 263 5.68 -9.66 4.61
C ASP A 263 4.65 -10.79 4.51
N MET A 264 3.43 -10.49 4.12
CA MET A 264 2.41 -11.51 3.80
C MET A 264 2.71 -12.25 2.49
N GLY A 265 3.60 -11.74 1.65
CA GLY A 265 3.97 -12.36 0.38
C GLY A 265 3.14 -11.90 -0.81
N TYR A 266 2.55 -10.69 -0.75
CA TYR A 266 1.98 -10.06 -1.93
C TYR A 266 3.07 -9.57 -2.88
N LEU A 267 2.79 -9.63 -4.17
CA LEU A 267 3.67 -9.09 -5.21
C LEU A 267 3.47 -7.57 -5.34
N PRO A 268 4.54 -6.79 -5.52
CA PRO A 268 4.42 -5.34 -5.69
C PRO A 268 3.60 -4.97 -6.93
N GLU A 269 3.75 -5.73 -8.02
CA GLU A 269 2.99 -5.54 -9.27
C GLU A 269 1.49 -5.76 -9.03
N ALA A 270 1.13 -6.81 -8.29
CA ALA A 270 -0.26 -7.13 -7.96
C ALA A 270 -0.89 -6.07 -7.05
N LEU A 271 -0.15 -5.62 -6.02
CA LEU A 271 -0.62 -4.57 -5.13
C LEU A 271 -0.79 -3.23 -5.85
N SER A 272 0.15 -2.88 -6.74
CA SER A 272 0.07 -1.67 -7.56
C SER A 272 -1.12 -1.72 -8.53
N ASN A 273 -1.33 -2.85 -9.21
CA ASN A 273 -2.50 -3.06 -10.05
C ASN A 273 -3.80 -2.91 -9.26
N TYR A 274 -3.90 -3.58 -8.10
CA TYR A 274 -5.07 -3.48 -7.23
C TYR A 274 -5.34 -2.04 -6.78
N MET A 275 -4.32 -1.32 -6.31
CA MET A 275 -4.44 0.08 -5.89
C MET A 275 -4.85 1.00 -7.03
N ALA A 276 -4.39 0.76 -8.26
CA ALA A 276 -4.78 1.54 -9.41
C ALA A 276 -6.28 1.42 -9.67
N PHE A 277 -6.83 0.20 -9.67
CA PHE A 277 -8.25 -0.04 -9.87
C PHE A 277 -9.11 0.28 -8.63
N LEU A 278 -8.50 0.60 -7.50
CA LEU A 278 -9.23 0.97 -6.30
C LEU A 278 -9.76 2.42 -6.40
N GLY A 279 -10.88 2.56 -7.07
CA GLY A 279 -11.56 3.83 -7.32
C GLY A 279 -11.27 4.47 -8.68
N TRP A 280 -10.54 3.80 -9.57
CA TRP A 280 -10.38 4.17 -10.96
C TRP A 280 -11.03 3.10 -11.85
N SER A 281 -11.83 3.54 -12.81
CA SER A 281 -12.58 2.66 -13.71
C SER A 281 -12.34 3.10 -15.15
N PRO A 282 -11.26 2.60 -15.81
CA PRO A 282 -10.92 3.01 -17.15
C PRO A 282 -11.98 2.57 -18.15
N LYS A 283 -12.36 3.47 -19.07
CA LYS A 283 -13.34 3.18 -20.12
C LYS A 283 -12.80 2.26 -21.23
N THR A 284 -11.49 2.13 -21.30
CA THR A 284 -10.78 1.44 -22.39
C THR A 284 -10.17 0.09 -21.98
N ALA A 285 -10.19 -0.26 -20.70
CA ALA A 285 -9.65 -1.54 -20.25
C ALA A 285 -10.71 -2.65 -20.35
N ASP A 286 -10.41 -3.65 -21.13
CA ASP A 286 -11.18 -4.89 -21.30
C ASP A 286 -10.75 -6.00 -20.32
N ARG A 287 -9.67 -5.78 -19.57
CA ARG A 287 -9.07 -6.71 -18.60
C ARG A 287 -8.64 -5.99 -17.31
N GLU A 288 -8.60 -6.73 -16.21
CA GLU A 288 -8.28 -6.19 -14.89
C GLU A 288 -6.82 -6.44 -14.47
N ILE A 289 -6.10 -7.31 -15.16
CA ILE A 289 -4.69 -7.61 -14.90
C ILE A 289 -3.86 -6.90 -15.96
N LEU A 290 -3.18 -5.83 -15.53
CA LEU A 290 -2.38 -4.94 -16.37
C LEU A 290 -1.08 -4.60 -15.67
N SER A 291 0.04 -4.58 -16.40
CA SER A 291 1.29 -4.06 -15.85
C SER A 291 1.17 -2.55 -15.51
N ILE A 292 2.03 -2.05 -14.64
CA ILE A 292 2.00 -0.63 -14.25
C ILE A 292 2.28 0.29 -15.47
N GLU A 293 3.08 -0.20 -16.44
CA GLU A 293 3.38 0.49 -17.70
C GLU A 293 2.16 0.53 -18.62
N GLU A 294 1.38 -0.56 -18.67
CA GLU A 294 0.11 -0.59 -19.42
C GLU A 294 -0.90 0.36 -18.79
N ILE A 295 -1.03 0.31 -17.45
CA ILE A 295 -1.92 1.21 -16.71
C ILE A 295 -1.53 2.67 -16.97
N SER A 296 -0.25 3.02 -16.93
CA SER A 296 0.21 4.39 -17.12
C SER A 296 -0.20 4.99 -18.47
N LYS A 297 -0.29 4.17 -19.52
CA LYS A 297 -0.69 4.63 -20.86
C LYS A 297 -2.18 5.01 -20.95
N ILE A 298 -3.03 4.33 -20.18
CA ILE A 298 -4.48 4.52 -20.22
C ILE A 298 -5.02 5.31 -19.04
N PHE A 299 -4.19 5.57 -18.02
CA PHE A 299 -4.62 6.25 -16.79
C PHE A 299 -5.12 7.66 -17.06
N ASP A 300 -6.34 7.97 -16.60
CA ASP A 300 -6.91 9.31 -16.69
C ASP A 300 -7.59 9.69 -15.37
N LEU A 301 -7.35 10.94 -14.92
CA LEU A 301 -7.95 11.47 -13.69
C LEU A 301 -9.47 11.61 -13.79
N SER A 302 -10.00 11.82 -15.01
CA SER A 302 -11.44 11.94 -15.24
C SER A 302 -12.20 10.63 -15.05
N ASP A 303 -11.50 9.48 -15.08
CA ASP A 303 -12.05 8.15 -14.86
C ASP A 303 -11.98 7.72 -13.39
N ILE A 304 -11.48 8.58 -12.49
CA ILE A 304 -11.49 8.33 -11.05
C ILE A 304 -12.90 8.61 -10.51
N ASN A 305 -13.47 7.63 -9.82
CA ASN A 305 -14.77 7.74 -9.18
C ASN A 305 -14.73 8.81 -8.07
N LYS A 306 -15.84 9.58 -7.95
CA LYS A 306 -15.96 10.57 -6.87
C LYS A 306 -16.27 9.94 -5.51
N ALA A 307 -16.89 8.78 -5.48
CA ALA A 307 -17.19 8.03 -4.25
C ALA A 307 -15.96 7.30 -3.73
N GLY A 308 -15.89 7.13 -2.41
CA GLY A 308 -14.84 6.33 -1.78
C GLY A 308 -14.85 4.87 -2.26
N ALA A 309 -13.67 4.30 -2.45
CA ALA A 309 -13.51 2.92 -2.90
C ALA A 309 -13.36 1.97 -1.72
N LYS A 310 -14.17 0.91 -1.67
CA LYS A 310 -14.09 -0.10 -0.60
C LYS A 310 -12.93 -1.06 -0.86
N PHE A 311 -12.09 -1.25 0.15
CA PHE A 311 -11.03 -2.25 0.13
C PHE A 311 -11.64 -3.66 0.17
N SER A 312 -11.15 -4.58 -0.67
CA SER A 312 -11.57 -5.99 -0.71
C SER A 312 -10.35 -6.91 -0.73
N TRP A 313 -10.22 -7.71 0.33
CA TRP A 313 -9.22 -8.77 0.40
C TRP A 313 -9.41 -9.82 -0.70
N GLU A 314 -10.64 -10.21 -0.95
CA GLU A 314 -10.98 -11.20 -1.98
C GLU A 314 -10.46 -10.76 -3.35
N LYS A 315 -10.70 -9.49 -3.72
CA LYS A 315 -10.23 -8.94 -5.00
C LYS A 315 -8.71 -8.85 -5.06
N LEU A 316 -8.05 -8.39 -3.97
CA LEU A 316 -6.59 -8.34 -3.90
C LEU A 316 -5.98 -9.73 -4.02
N ASN A 317 -6.49 -10.71 -3.30
CA ASN A 317 -6.06 -12.10 -3.35
C ASN A 317 -6.20 -12.69 -4.75
N TRP A 318 -7.34 -12.44 -5.39
CA TRP A 318 -7.56 -12.89 -6.78
C TRP A 318 -6.53 -12.25 -7.74
N ILE A 319 -6.35 -10.93 -7.69
CA ILE A 319 -5.35 -10.25 -8.51
C ILE A 319 -3.96 -10.86 -8.28
N ASN A 320 -3.55 -10.99 -7.01
CA ASN A 320 -2.22 -11.52 -6.67
C ASN A 320 -2.02 -12.94 -7.19
N SER A 321 -3.04 -13.81 -7.05
CA SER A 321 -3.00 -15.17 -7.60
C SER A 321 -2.82 -15.19 -9.13
N GLN A 322 -3.44 -14.24 -9.86
CA GLN A 322 -3.27 -14.14 -11.31
C GLN A 322 -1.83 -13.73 -11.69
N TYR A 323 -1.21 -12.81 -10.94
CA TYR A 323 0.18 -12.45 -11.15
C TYR A 323 1.13 -13.64 -10.87
N ILE A 324 0.87 -14.43 -9.82
CA ILE A 324 1.66 -15.64 -9.54
C ILE A 324 1.49 -16.68 -10.65
N LYS A 325 0.26 -16.92 -11.12
CA LYS A 325 -0.03 -17.87 -12.21
C LYS A 325 0.68 -17.50 -13.51
N ASN A 326 0.81 -16.21 -13.79
CA ASN A 326 1.47 -15.71 -15.00
C ASN A 326 2.99 -15.52 -14.81
N MET A 327 3.52 -15.76 -13.62
CA MET A 327 4.96 -15.64 -13.36
C MET A 327 5.72 -16.79 -14.01
N GLU A 328 6.89 -16.49 -14.59
CA GLU A 328 7.80 -17.52 -15.09
C GLU A 328 8.19 -18.50 -13.99
N SER A 329 8.08 -19.80 -14.28
CA SER A 329 8.33 -20.84 -13.29
C SER A 329 9.77 -20.81 -12.71
N ILE A 330 10.74 -20.31 -13.48
CA ILE A 330 12.13 -20.11 -12.99
C ILE A 330 12.12 -19.07 -11.88
N LYS A 331 11.55 -17.88 -12.14
CA LYS A 331 11.46 -16.78 -11.15
C LYS A 331 10.70 -17.22 -9.91
N LEU A 332 9.59 -17.94 -10.07
CA LEU A 332 8.82 -18.46 -8.94
C LEU A 332 9.64 -19.45 -8.11
N SER A 333 10.37 -20.37 -8.76
CA SER A 333 11.19 -21.35 -8.07
C SER A 333 12.33 -20.70 -7.26
N GLU A 334 12.94 -19.63 -7.77
CA GLU A 334 13.97 -18.87 -7.05
C GLU A 334 13.40 -18.19 -5.78
N ILE A 335 12.21 -17.60 -5.89
CA ILE A 335 11.52 -16.99 -4.74
C ILE A 335 11.17 -18.08 -3.70
N MET A 336 10.57 -19.19 -4.14
CA MET A 336 10.21 -20.29 -3.25
C MET A 336 11.45 -20.94 -2.60
N TRP A 337 12.58 -21.00 -3.31
CA TRP A 337 13.85 -21.48 -2.76
C TRP A 337 14.31 -20.63 -1.55
N GLY A 338 14.11 -19.31 -1.60
CA GLY A 338 14.36 -18.43 -0.45
C GLY A 338 13.54 -18.86 0.78
N TYR A 339 12.23 -19.04 0.62
CA TYR A 339 11.36 -19.51 1.71
C TYR A 339 11.73 -20.90 2.23
N TRP A 340 12.10 -21.83 1.35
CA TRP A 340 12.54 -23.17 1.76
C TRP A 340 13.83 -23.12 2.58
N LYS A 341 14.79 -22.32 2.14
CA LYS A 341 16.06 -22.11 2.85
C LYS A 341 15.83 -21.53 4.25
N ASP A 342 14.94 -20.54 4.37
CA ASP A 342 14.62 -19.91 5.66
C ASP A 342 13.93 -20.91 6.62
N ASN A 343 13.24 -21.91 6.09
CA ASN A 343 12.67 -23.03 6.86
C ASN A 343 13.64 -24.22 7.07
N GLY A 344 14.90 -24.09 6.65
CA GLY A 344 15.90 -25.15 6.75
C GLY A 344 15.71 -26.31 5.76
N TRP A 345 14.85 -26.11 4.73
CA TRP A 345 14.58 -27.13 3.70
C TRP A 345 15.54 -26.99 2.52
N LYS A 346 16.05 -28.12 2.06
CA LYS A 346 17.01 -28.15 0.94
C LYS A 346 16.44 -28.98 -0.21
N PRO A 347 16.07 -28.36 -1.34
CA PRO A 347 15.70 -29.11 -2.54
C PRO A 347 16.82 -30.01 -3.03
N PRO A 348 16.52 -31.20 -3.58
CA PRO A 348 17.54 -32.13 -4.11
C PRO A 348 18.32 -31.53 -5.30
N SER A 349 17.64 -30.74 -6.15
CA SER A 349 18.24 -30.09 -7.32
C SER A 349 17.44 -28.84 -7.74
N GLN A 350 18.00 -28.01 -8.59
CA GLN A 350 17.27 -26.87 -9.19
C GLN A 350 16.11 -27.34 -10.08
N GLU A 351 16.29 -28.43 -10.83
CA GLU A 351 15.24 -29.00 -11.65
C GLU A 351 14.05 -29.47 -10.81
N TRP A 352 14.29 -30.12 -9.69
CA TRP A 352 13.28 -30.53 -8.75
C TRP A 352 12.52 -29.32 -8.18
N ALA A 353 13.24 -28.26 -7.80
CA ALA A 353 12.64 -27.03 -7.29
C ALA A 353 11.74 -26.36 -8.35
N TYR A 354 12.17 -26.32 -9.60
CA TYR A 354 11.38 -25.83 -10.72
C TYR A 354 10.10 -26.64 -10.94
N LYS A 355 10.19 -27.98 -10.90
CA LYS A 355 9.04 -28.87 -11.01
C LYS A 355 8.03 -28.65 -9.87
N LEU A 356 8.51 -28.52 -8.64
CA LEU A 356 7.67 -28.26 -7.48
C LEU A 356 6.98 -26.88 -7.56
N ALA A 357 7.72 -25.84 -7.91
CA ALA A 357 7.16 -24.50 -8.10
C ALA A 357 6.08 -24.49 -9.18
N THR A 358 6.33 -25.18 -10.29
CA THR A 358 5.36 -25.32 -11.39
C THR A 358 4.11 -26.08 -10.95
N LEU A 359 4.26 -27.13 -10.15
CA LEU A 359 3.15 -27.95 -9.62
C LEU A 359 2.24 -27.12 -8.70
N LEU A 360 2.82 -26.27 -7.84
CA LEU A 360 2.08 -25.54 -6.82
C LEU A 360 1.56 -24.18 -7.32
N ARG A 361 2.11 -23.62 -8.39
CA ARG A 361 1.87 -22.26 -8.88
C ARG A 361 0.39 -21.87 -8.93
N ASP A 362 -0.46 -22.72 -9.47
CA ASP A 362 -1.87 -22.41 -9.71
C ASP A 362 -2.72 -22.42 -8.43
N SER A 363 -2.19 -22.97 -7.35
CA SER A 363 -2.84 -23.03 -6.03
C SER A 363 -2.41 -21.91 -5.09
N LEU A 364 -1.38 -21.14 -5.45
CA LEU A 364 -0.88 -20.05 -4.61
C LEU A 364 -1.75 -18.80 -4.74
N THR A 365 -2.18 -18.27 -3.61
CA THR A 365 -2.82 -16.95 -3.51
C THR A 365 -1.80 -15.87 -3.20
N ILE A 366 -0.92 -16.13 -2.25
CA ILE A 366 0.24 -15.30 -1.89
C ILE A 366 1.50 -16.17 -1.91
N LEU A 367 2.66 -15.54 -2.06
CA LEU A 367 3.92 -16.32 -2.14
C LEU A 367 4.20 -17.13 -0.86
N LYS A 368 3.76 -16.67 0.30
CA LYS A 368 3.94 -17.36 1.57
C LYS A 368 3.16 -18.67 1.67
N ASP A 369 2.07 -18.84 0.91
CA ASP A 369 1.33 -20.09 0.83
C ASP A 369 2.21 -21.25 0.38
N SER A 370 3.29 -20.93 -0.37
CA SER A 370 4.27 -21.91 -0.83
C SER A 370 4.96 -22.66 0.31
N ILE A 371 5.05 -22.06 1.51
CA ILE A 371 5.67 -22.71 2.67
C ILE A 371 4.82 -23.92 3.09
N ASP A 372 3.55 -23.69 3.38
CA ASP A 372 2.66 -24.76 3.85
C ASP A 372 2.39 -25.80 2.75
N GLN A 373 2.22 -25.36 1.51
CA GLN A 373 1.98 -26.26 0.37
C GLN A 373 3.21 -27.09 -0.01
N SER A 374 4.43 -26.58 0.20
CA SER A 374 5.67 -27.31 -0.05
C SER A 374 6.05 -28.26 1.09
N LYS A 375 5.60 -27.97 2.30
CA LYS A 375 5.98 -28.72 3.51
C LYS A 375 5.90 -30.24 3.36
N PRO A 376 4.84 -30.85 2.75
CA PRO A 376 4.76 -32.28 2.53
C PRO A 376 5.85 -32.85 1.63
N PHE A 377 6.49 -32.03 0.79
CA PHE A 377 7.56 -32.49 -0.11
C PHE A 377 8.92 -32.59 0.60
N PHE A 378 9.10 -31.87 1.69
CA PHE A 378 10.34 -31.88 2.49
C PHE A 378 10.22 -32.73 3.76
N LEU A 379 9.04 -32.74 4.37
CA LEU A 379 8.76 -33.45 5.61
C LEU A 379 7.70 -34.51 5.38
N ILE A 380 7.81 -35.64 6.12
CA ILE A 380 6.76 -36.66 6.09
C ILE A 380 5.60 -36.17 6.96
N PRO A 381 4.41 -35.91 6.39
CA PRO A 381 3.27 -35.40 7.17
C PRO A 381 2.66 -36.45 8.04
N THR A 382 2.03 -36.08 9.16
CA THR A 382 1.17 -36.96 9.95
C THR A 382 -0.05 -37.38 9.13
N ILE A 383 -0.52 -38.63 9.31
CA ILE A 383 -1.74 -39.09 8.66
C ILE A 383 -2.93 -38.52 9.43
N GLN A 384 -3.81 -37.78 8.75
CA GLN A 384 -5.04 -37.21 9.29
C GLN A 384 -6.07 -38.33 9.52
N GLU A 385 -7.08 -38.08 10.38
CA GLU A 385 -8.12 -39.07 10.76
C GLU A 385 -8.79 -39.68 9.52
N GLU A 386 -9.24 -38.85 8.57
CA GLU A 386 -9.83 -39.30 7.29
C GLU A 386 -8.90 -40.22 6.49
N GLY A 387 -7.59 -39.97 6.53
CA GLY A 387 -6.59 -40.82 5.89
C GLY A 387 -6.38 -42.15 6.64
N GLN A 388 -6.43 -42.13 7.98
CA GLN A 388 -6.35 -43.32 8.81
C GLN A 388 -7.54 -44.23 8.54
N ASP A 389 -8.76 -43.71 8.60
CA ASP A 389 -10.00 -44.44 8.32
C ASP A 389 -9.96 -45.06 6.91
N PHE A 390 -9.46 -44.33 5.92
CA PHE A 390 -9.32 -44.83 4.57
C PHE A 390 -8.32 -46.02 4.49
N LEU A 391 -7.23 -45.97 5.25
CA LEU A 391 -6.21 -47.02 5.29
C LEU A 391 -6.64 -48.26 6.10
N GLU A 392 -7.68 -48.19 6.92
CA GLU A 392 -8.25 -49.37 7.58
C GLU A 392 -8.89 -50.38 6.60
N ASN A 393 -9.27 -49.89 5.42
CA ASN A 393 -9.76 -50.77 4.36
C ASN A 393 -8.62 -51.67 3.85
N LYS A 394 -8.88 -52.98 3.82
CA LYS A 394 -7.94 -54.02 3.37
C LYS A 394 -7.41 -53.76 1.94
N GLU A 395 -8.27 -53.28 1.03
CA GLU A 395 -7.87 -52.97 -0.35
C GLU A 395 -6.88 -51.77 -0.39
N SER A 396 -7.02 -50.82 0.51
CA SER A 396 -6.13 -49.64 0.56
C SER A 396 -4.71 -50.04 0.99
N LYS A 397 -4.56 -50.83 2.04
CA LYS A 397 -3.25 -51.37 2.46
C LYS A 397 -2.66 -52.31 1.42
N LEU A 398 -3.51 -53.20 0.84
CA LEU A 398 -3.07 -54.12 -0.23
C LEU A 398 -2.54 -53.29 -1.43
N SER A 399 -3.21 -52.22 -1.81
CA SER A 399 -2.78 -51.29 -2.88
C SER A 399 -1.38 -50.76 -2.66
N LEU A 400 -1.08 -50.27 -1.45
CA LEU A 400 0.26 -49.75 -1.12
C LEU A 400 1.31 -50.87 -1.16
N LYS A 401 1.00 -52.03 -0.62
CA LYS A 401 1.90 -53.20 -0.64
C LYS A 401 2.24 -53.65 -2.06
N LEU A 402 1.25 -53.70 -2.94
CA LEU A 402 1.44 -54.10 -4.35
C LEU A 402 2.30 -53.06 -5.09
N ILE A 403 2.05 -51.77 -4.87
CA ILE A 403 2.86 -50.70 -5.46
C ILE A 403 4.32 -50.82 -4.97
N LEU A 404 4.54 -50.99 -3.68
CA LEU A 404 5.89 -51.11 -3.10
C LEU A 404 6.65 -52.30 -3.67
N ASN A 405 5.97 -53.49 -3.74
CA ASN A 405 6.55 -54.68 -4.32
C ASN A 405 6.90 -54.46 -5.81
N TYR A 406 5.99 -53.89 -6.59
CA TYR A 406 6.24 -53.58 -8.00
C TYR A 406 7.47 -52.68 -8.20
N LEU A 407 7.60 -51.60 -7.41
CA LEU A 407 8.75 -50.72 -7.43
C LEU A 407 10.06 -51.43 -7.10
N THR A 408 10.01 -52.42 -6.20
CA THR A 408 11.16 -53.17 -5.73
C THR A 408 11.56 -54.24 -6.75
N ASP A 409 10.61 -55.08 -7.18
CA ASP A 409 10.84 -56.25 -8.05
C ASP A 409 11.31 -55.79 -9.45
N GLN A 410 10.79 -54.70 -9.94
CA GLN A 410 11.18 -54.10 -11.23
C GLN A 410 12.42 -53.16 -11.11
N ASN A 411 13.00 -53.05 -9.93
CA ASN A 411 14.17 -52.20 -9.63
C ASN A 411 14.05 -50.76 -10.19
N ILE A 412 12.85 -50.16 -10.01
CA ILE A 412 12.53 -48.83 -10.56
C ILE A 412 13.24 -47.75 -9.73
N ASN A 413 14.35 -47.23 -10.28
CA ASN A 413 15.14 -46.18 -9.63
C ASN A 413 14.85 -44.78 -10.16
N LYS A 414 14.15 -44.70 -11.30
CA LYS A 414 13.67 -43.41 -11.89
C LYS A 414 12.21 -43.55 -12.27
N LEU A 415 11.42 -42.65 -11.74
CA LEU A 415 9.99 -42.59 -12.02
C LEU A 415 9.68 -41.27 -12.74
N ASN A 416 9.03 -41.38 -13.88
CA ASN A 416 8.45 -40.25 -14.61
C ASN A 416 6.91 -40.39 -14.63
N LYS A 417 6.22 -39.39 -15.17
CA LYS A 417 4.74 -39.35 -15.24
C LYS A 417 4.14 -40.54 -15.98
N GLU A 418 4.76 -40.96 -17.09
CA GLU A 418 4.30 -42.06 -17.91
C GLU A 418 4.40 -43.38 -17.14
N LYS A 419 5.56 -43.66 -16.54
CA LYS A 419 5.76 -44.88 -15.73
C LYS A 419 4.89 -44.95 -14.50
N ALA A 420 4.66 -43.82 -13.82
CA ALA A 420 3.72 -43.77 -12.69
C ALA A 420 2.30 -44.14 -13.09
N LYS A 421 1.81 -43.66 -14.25
CA LYS A 421 0.50 -44.05 -14.79
C LYS A 421 0.44 -45.49 -15.21
N GLU A 422 1.50 -46.03 -15.82
CA GLU A 422 1.64 -47.43 -16.24
C GLU A 422 1.54 -48.36 -15.01
N ILE A 423 2.29 -48.08 -13.96
CA ILE A 423 2.25 -48.86 -12.69
C ILE A 423 0.83 -48.92 -12.13
N ILE A 424 0.13 -47.77 -12.03
CA ILE A 424 -1.23 -47.73 -11.51
C ILE A 424 -2.16 -48.57 -12.41
N LYS A 425 -1.99 -48.52 -13.73
CA LYS A 425 -2.79 -49.27 -14.70
C LYS A 425 -2.55 -50.76 -14.56
N GLU A 426 -1.31 -51.21 -14.58
CA GLU A 426 -0.93 -52.62 -14.52
C GLU A 426 -1.39 -53.26 -13.21
N ILE A 427 -1.15 -52.62 -12.05
CA ILE A 427 -1.59 -53.13 -10.76
C ILE A 427 -3.12 -53.20 -10.68
N SER A 428 -3.83 -52.21 -11.21
CA SER A 428 -5.28 -52.19 -11.28
C SER A 428 -5.84 -53.36 -12.08
N GLU A 429 -5.23 -53.63 -13.23
CA GLU A 429 -5.65 -54.71 -14.13
C GLU A 429 -5.28 -56.13 -13.60
N MET A 430 -4.05 -56.28 -13.10
CA MET A 430 -3.57 -57.59 -12.57
C MET A 430 -4.30 -58.02 -11.29
N HIS A 431 -4.66 -57.09 -10.42
CA HIS A 431 -5.22 -57.41 -9.12
C HIS A 431 -6.71 -57.04 -8.98
N ASN A 432 -7.34 -56.60 -10.05
CA ASN A 432 -8.75 -56.17 -10.08
C ASN A 432 -9.10 -55.12 -9.00
N ILE A 433 -8.16 -54.18 -8.73
CA ILE A 433 -8.36 -53.08 -7.77
C ILE A 433 -8.70 -51.80 -8.55
N LYS A 434 -9.72 -51.09 -8.10
CA LYS A 434 -10.11 -49.81 -8.74
C LYS A 434 -8.97 -48.79 -8.69
N LYS A 435 -8.63 -48.17 -9.83
CA LYS A 435 -7.58 -47.11 -9.91
C LYS A 435 -7.77 -46.03 -8.86
N GLY A 436 -9.02 -45.64 -8.56
CA GLY A 436 -9.32 -44.63 -7.53
C GLY A 436 -8.86 -45.03 -6.11
N ILE A 437 -8.87 -46.34 -5.78
CA ILE A 437 -8.37 -46.83 -4.47
C ILE A 437 -6.84 -46.71 -4.45
N LEU A 438 -6.14 -47.19 -5.49
CA LEU A 438 -4.69 -47.08 -5.64
C LEU A 438 -4.23 -45.60 -5.49
N MET A 439 -4.90 -44.70 -6.22
CA MET A 439 -4.55 -43.27 -6.20
C MET A 439 -4.81 -42.63 -4.83
N LYS A 440 -5.95 -42.94 -4.18
CA LYS A 440 -6.25 -42.40 -2.83
C LYS A 440 -5.29 -42.97 -1.79
N SER A 441 -4.93 -44.25 -1.85
CA SER A 441 -3.93 -44.85 -0.97
C SER A 441 -2.57 -44.18 -1.05
N LEU A 442 -2.08 -43.94 -2.29
CA LEU A 442 -0.84 -43.20 -2.53
C LEU A 442 -0.96 -41.75 -2.01
N ARG A 443 -2.12 -41.11 -2.18
CA ARG A 443 -2.32 -39.75 -1.72
C ARG A 443 -2.21 -39.64 -0.19
N VAL A 444 -2.81 -40.59 0.53
CA VAL A 444 -2.65 -40.68 2.00
C VAL A 444 -1.19 -40.96 2.38
N ALA A 445 -0.50 -41.85 1.66
CA ALA A 445 0.91 -42.10 1.93
C ALA A 445 1.80 -40.88 1.73
N PHE A 446 1.54 -40.08 0.72
CA PHE A 446 2.36 -38.91 0.36
C PHE A 446 2.00 -37.66 1.18
N PHE A 447 0.72 -37.38 1.38
CA PHE A 447 0.24 -36.14 1.97
C PHE A 447 -0.41 -36.31 3.36
N GLY A 448 -0.65 -37.53 3.80
CA GLY A 448 -1.36 -37.80 5.05
C GLY A 448 -2.87 -37.53 4.98
N SER A 449 -3.41 -37.16 3.80
CA SER A 449 -4.82 -36.86 3.58
C SER A 449 -5.28 -37.35 2.21
N LEU A 450 -6.61 -37.34 1.97
CA LEU A 450 -7.19 -37.66 0.66
C LEU A 450 -7.08 -36.53 -0.36
N ASN A 451 -6.63 -35.36 0.07
CA ASN A 451 -6.44 -34.15 -0.75
C ASN A 451 -4.96 -33.84 -0.95
N GLY A 452 -4.64 -33.05 -2.00
CA GLY A 452 -3.27 -32.62 -2.30
C GLY A 452 -3.09 -32.25 -3.77
N PRO A 453 -1.89 -31.82 -4.17
CA PRO A 453 -1.55 -31.50 -5.54
C PRO A 453 -1.70 -32.68 -6.51
N ASP A 454 -1.44 -32.49 -7.80
CA ASP A 454 -1.47 -33.60 -8.77
C ASP A 454 -0.60 -34.77 -8.28
N LEU A 455 -1.23 -35.93 -8.13
CA LEU A 455 -0.61 -37.11 -7.51
C LEU A 455 0.56 -37.65 -8.34
N ILE A 456 0.40 -37.68 -9.64
CA ILE A 456 1.40 -38.26 -10.53
C ILE A 456 2.67 -37.42 -10.57
N GLN A 457 2.51 -36.11 -10.69
CA GLN A 457 3.63 -35.17 -10.63
C GLN A 457 4.29 -35.17 -9.25
N SER A 458 3.49 -35.27 -8.19
CA SER A 458 4.00 -35.36 -6.82
C SER A 458 4.79 -36.65 -6.60
N TRP A 459 4.33 -37.79 -7.14
CA TRP A 459 5.05 -39.05 -7.01
C TRP A 459 6.42 -39.01 -7.74
N GLU A 460 6.50 -38.40 -8.91
CA GLU A 460 7.76 -38.14 -9.59
C GLU A 460 8.74 -37.39 -8.69
N LEU A 461 8.28 -36.29 -8.03
CA LEU A 461 9.11 -35.48 -7.12
C LEU A 461 9.55 -36.26 -5.87
N PHE A 462 8.68 -37.10 -5.29
CA PHE A 462 9.04 -37.95 -4.16
C PHE A 462 10.03 -39.05 -4.55
N ALA A 463 9.92 -39.62 -5.75
CA ALA A 463 10.86 -40.59 -6.27
C ALA A 463 12.26 -39.96 -6.52
N GLU A 464 12.30 -38.75 -7.11
CA GLU A 464 13.54 -37.99 -7.31
C GLU A 464 14.24 -37.67 -5.97
N SER A 465 13.45 -37.35 -4.93
CA SER A 465 13.98 -37.13 -3.55
C SER A 465 14.21 -38.43 -2.77
N LYS A 466 13.94 -39.59 -3.36
CA LYS A 466 14.08 -40.94 -2.77
C LYS A 466 13.25 -41.12 -1.48
N THR A 467 12.10 -40.47 -1.38
CA THR A 467 11.23 -40.53 -0.21
C THR A 467 9.91 -41.25 -0.45
N ASP A 468 9.58 -41.61 -1.67
CA ASP A 468 8.34 -42.25 -2.08
C ASP A 468 8.13 -43.58 -1.38
N ARG A 469 9.13 -44.47 -1.39
CA ARG A 469 9.05 -45.82 -0.72
C ARG A 469 8.85 -45.70 0.78
N THR A 470 9.67 -44.88 1.46
CA THR A 470 9.56 -44.66 2.90
C THR A 470 8.17 -44.15 3.29
N ARG A 471 7.57 -43.27 2.44
CA ARG A 471 6.23 -42.76 2.65
C ARG A 471 5.15 -43.85 2.52
N ILE A 472 5.33 -44.80 1.58
CA ILE A 472 4.43 -45.93 1.39
C ILE A 472 4.60 -46.92 2.57
N GLU A 473 5.83 -47.29 2.93
CA GLU A 473 6.16 -48.22 4.00
C GLU A 473 5.53 -47.87 5.34
N ARG A 474 5.55 -46.58 5.70
CA ARG A 474 4.97 -46.13 6.97
C ARG A 474 3.45 -46.29 7.08
N CYS A 475 2.75 -46.57 5.98
CA CYS A 475 1.32 -46.76 5.92
C CYS A 475 0.92 -48.26 5.92
N LEU A 476 1.90 -49.15 5.91
CA LEU A 476 1.72 -50.61 5.94
C LEU A 476 1.80 -51.14 7.36
#